data_436b0272790b16960e29b28f1075613e
#
_entry.id   436b0272790b16960e29b28f1075613e
#
_cell.length_a   1.000
_cell.length_b   1.000
_cell.length_c   1.000
_cell.angle_alpha   90.00
_cell.angle_beta   90.00
_cell.angle_gamma   90.00
#
_symmetry.space_group_name_H-M   'P 1'
#
loop_
_entity.id
_entity.type
_entity.pdbx_description
1 polymer ?
#
loop_
_entity_poly.entity_id
_entity_poly.type
_entity_poly.pdbx_seq_one_letter_code
_entity_poly.pdbx_strand_id
1 'polypeptide(L)'
;GLEWNVRLSGARNPDAVDKIAAVFESYWHGGTFLPYRREEFLEQTESARPGPSFLLSPIEIRLEPFQEDLLARIALARSQGHHRNLLAAATGTGKTVMAAVDYSRLSATLPRARLLFVAHREEMLTQALGTFRHALRQPTFGELWVGGARPQRFENVFASIQSLDAAGLADLASDHFDIVIVDEFHH
;
A
#
# COMPACT_ATOMS: atom_id res chain seq x y z
N GLY A 1 -3.39 12.94 -9.90
CA GLY A 1 -2.29 12.21 -10.50
C GLY A 1 -2.23 12.45 -11.99
N LEU A 2 -1.04 12.63 -12.57
CA LEU A 2 -0.84 12.69 -14.02
C LEU A 2 -0.93 11.24 -14.52
N GLU A 3 -2.03 10.90 -15.15
CA GLU A 3 -2.15 9.66 -15.91
C GLU A 3 -1.48 9.85 -17.27
N TRP A 4 -0.47 9.04 -17.55
CA TRP A 4 0.18 9.02 -18.85
C TRP A 4 -0.53 8.01 -19.75
N ASN A 5 -1.31 8.52 -20.70
CA ASN A 5 -1.88 7.70 -21.76
C ASN A 5 -0.91 7.66 -22.94
N VAL A 6 -0.29 6.50 -23.18
CA VAL A 6 0.59 6.29 -24.33
C VAL A 6 -0.23 5.68 -25.44
N ARG A 7 -0.31 6.37 -26.58
CA ARG A 7 -0.94 5.86 -27.81
C ARG A 7 0.12 5.16 -28.67
N LEU A 8 0.01 3.84 -28.79
CA LEU A 8 0.83 3.04 -29.69
C LEU A 8 0.02 2.68 -30.94
N SER A 9 0.69 2.61 -32.10
CA SER A 9 0.06 2.12 -33.32
C SER A 9 0.96 1.09 -33.98
N GLY A 10 0.38 0.03 -34.56
CA GLY A 10 1.12 -1.01 -35.27
C GLY A 10 1.96 -0.48 -36.43
N ALA A 11 1.58 0.66 -37.03
CA ALA A 11 2.35 1.27 -38.11
C ALA A 11 3.60 2.03 -37.63
N ARG A 12 3.60 2.55 -36.38
CA ARG A 12 4.73 3.36 -35.86
C ARG A 12 5.56 2.62 -34.81
N ASN A 13 4.96 1.69 -34.12
CA ASN A 13 5.57 0.96 -33.00
C ASN A 13 5.23 -0.53 -33.08
N PRO A 14 5.50 -1.23 -34.21
CA PRO A 14 5.11 -2.64 -34.38
C PRO A 14 5.67 -3.53 -33.27
N ASP A 15 6.96 -3.43 -32.96
CA ASP A 15 7.62 -4.26 -31.96
C ASP A 15 7.00 -4.09 -30.54
N ALA A 16 6.55 -2.89 -30.20
CA ALA A 16 5.92 -2.64 -28.90
C ALA A 16 4.51 -3.23 -28.86
N VAL A 17 3.75 -3.09 -29.94
CA VAL A 17 2.40 -3.67 -30.07
C VAL A 17 2.47 -5.19 -30.06
N ASP A 18 3.41 -5.78 -30.79
CA ASP A 18 3.61 -7.24 -30.84
C ASP A 18 4.00 -7.82 -29.49
N LYS A 19 4.89 -7.14 -28.73
CA LYS A 19 5.24 -7.55 -27.37
C LYS A 19 4.04 -7.48 -26.42
N ILE A 20 3.23 -6.41 -26.48
CA ILE A 20 2.03 -6.28 -25.68
C ILE A 20 1.01 -7.35 -26.04
N ALA A 21 0.81 -7.61 -27.34
CA ALA A 21 -0.06 -8.67 -27.81
C ALA A 21 0.41 -10.06 -27.34
N ALA A 22 1.70 -10.36 -27.44
CA ALA A 22 2.27 -11.62 -26.98
C ALA A 22 2.10 -11.82 -25.46
N VAL A 23 2.27 -10.77 -24.66
CA VAL A 23 2.02 -10.80 -23.21
C VAL A 23 0.54 -11.02 -22.92
N PHE A 24 -0.35 -10.34 -23.65
CA PHE A 24 -1.79 -10.53 -23.49
C PHE A 24 -2.20 -11.97 -23.83
N GLU A 25 -1.74 -12.51 -24.97
CA GLU A 25 -2.02 -13.88 -25.39
C GLU A 25 -1.49 -14.92 -24.38
N SER A 26 -0.31 -14.67 -23.81
CA SER A 26 0.26 -15.50 -22.76
C SER A 26 -0.64 -15.54 -21.50
N TYR A 27 -1.19 -14.41 -21.10
CA TYR A 27 -2.14 -14.36 -19.98
C TYR A 27 -3.48 -14.99 -20.35
N TRP A 28 -3.97 -14.73 -21.57
CA TRP A 28 -5.26 -15.22 -22.03
C TRP A 28 -5.31 -16.74 -22.13
N HIS A 29 -4.24 -17.36 -22.63
CA HIS A 29 -4.13 -18.81 -22.77
C HIS A 29 -3.49 -19.52 -21.57
N GLY A 30 -2.98 -18.78 -20.61
CA GLY A 30 -2.25 -19.33 -19.45
C GLY A 30 -3.10 -20.05 -18.40
N GLY A 31 -4.42 -20.21 -18.62
CA GLY A 31 -5.32 -20.90 -17.70
C GLY A 31 -5.56 -20.18 -16.37
N THR A 32 -4.94 -19.04 -16.15
CA THR A 32 -5.09 -18.23 -14.93
C THR A 32 -6.38 -17.42 -14.95
N PHE A 33 -6.90 -17.14 -16.14
CA PHE A 33 -8.17 -16.43 -16.33
C PHE A 33 -9.25 -17.40 -16.78
N LEU A 34 -10.34 -17.44 -16.04
CA LEU A 34 -11.54 -18.19 -16.43
C LEU A 34 -12.43 -17.31 -17.33
N PRO A 35 -13.14 -17.90 -18.31
CA PRO A 35 -14.13 -17.17 -19.08
C PRO A 35 -15.15 -16.52 -18.14
N TYR A 36 -15.45 -15.23 -18.35
CA TYR A 36 -16.47 -14.55 -17.58
C TYR A 36 -17.85 -15.14 -17.85
N ARG A 37 -18.45 -15.71 -16.82
CA ARG A 37 -19.84 -16.17 -16.82
C ARG A 37 -20.62 -15.34 -15.81
N ARG A 38 -21.57 -14.58 -16.30
CA ARG A 38 -22.31 -13.61 -15.49
C ARG A 38 -23.03 -14.28 -14.31
N GLU A 39 -23.65 -15.44 -14.55
CA GLU A 39 -24.39 -16.16 -13.53
C GLU A 39 -23.48 -16.66 -12.41
N GLU A 40 -22.35 -17.29 -12.74
CA GLU A 40 -21.36 -17.76 -11.77
C GLU A 40 -20.72 -16.59 -11.00
N PHE A 41 -20.50 -15.46 -11.67
CA PHE A 41 -19.99 -14.25 -11.02
C PHE A 41 -20.99 -13.65 -10.05
N LEU A 42 -22.28 -13.59 -10.40
CA LEU A 42 -23.34 -13.09 -9.51
C LEU A 42 -23.55 -14.00 -8.31
N GLU A 43 -23.55 -15.33 -8.48
CA GLU A 43 -23.64 -16.29 -7.38
C GLU A 43 -22.44 -16.17 -6.43
N GLN A 44 -21.23 -15.99 -6.95
CA GLN A 44 -20.02 -15.78 -6.14
C GLN A 44 -20.03 -14.43 -5.41
N THR A 45 -20.59 -13.38 -6.01
CA THR A 45 -20.74 -12.07 -5.38
C THR A 45 -21.90 -11.98 -4.41
N GLU A 46 -22.99 -12.72 -4.61
CA GLU A 46 -24.12 -12.80 -3.68
C GLU A 46 -23.81 -13.67 -2.45
N SER A 47 -23.02 -14.72 -2.61
CA SER A 47 -22.54 -15.55 -1.49
C SER A 47 -21.42 -14.89 -0.71
N ALA A 48 -20.68 -13.97 -1.30
CA ALA A 48 -19.72 -13.09 -0.66
C ALA A 48 -20.42 -11.85 -0.09
N ARG A 49 -21.14 -11.97 1.02
CA ARG A 49 -21.74 -10.82 1.71
C ARG A 49 -20.69 -9.87 2.30
N PRO A 50 -20.98 -8.56 2.34
CA PRO A 50 -20.03 -7.49 2.14
C PRO A 50 -19.38 -7.03 3.45
N GLY A 51 -18.17 -7.47 3.65
CA GLY A 51 -17.16 -6.52 4.07
C GLY A 51 -16.36 -6.20 2.80
N PRO A 52 -15.61 -5.12 2.72
CA PRO A 52 -14.73 -4.89 1.58
C PRO A 52 -13.77 -6.08 1.49
N SER A 53 -14.12 -7.05 0.64
CA SER A 53 -13.26 -8.21 0.38
C SER A 53 -12.05 -7.69 -0.41
N PHE A 54 -11.02 -7.35 0.31
CA PHE A 54 -9.75 -6.96 -0.25
C PHE A 54 -9.14 -8.21 -0.89
N LEU A 55 -9.26 -8.33 -2.19
CA LEU A 55 -8.64 -9.41 -2.94
C LEU A 55 -7.12 -9.18 -2.99
N LEU A 56 -6.38 -10.04 -2.33
CA LEU A 56 -4.92 -10.03 -2.44
C LEU A 56 -4.54 -10.40 -3.87
N SER A 57 -3.82 -9.51 -4.55
CA SER A 57 -3.20 -9.85 -5.83
C SER A 57 -2.24 -11.03 -5.63
N PRO A 58 -2.19 -12.01 -6.55
CA PRO A 58 -1.18 -13.07 -6.53
C PRO A 58 0.24 -12.53 -6.79
N ILE A 59 0.36 -11.28 -7.24
CA ILE A 59 1.64 -10.64 -7.55
C ILE A 59 2.41 -10.42 -6.23
N GLU A 60 3.59 -11.00 -6.15
CA GLU A 60 4.52 -10.76 -5.07
C GLU A 60 5.18 -9.39 -5.24
N ILE A 61 5.21 -8.60 -4.18
CA ILE A 61 5.92 -7.32 -4.18
C ILE A 61 7.42 -7.61 -4.14
N ARG A 62 8.12 -7.20 -5.19
CA ARG A 62 9.58 -7.21 -5.26
C ARG A 62 10.09 -5.79 -5.32
N LEU A 63 11.03 -5.49 -4.45
CA LEU A 63 11.68 -4.19 -4.46
C LEU A 63 12.72 -4.10 -5.57
N GLU A 64 12.79 -2.94 -6.20
CA GLU A 64 13.88 -2.59 -7.10
C GLU A 64 15.21 -2.42 -6.34
N PRO A 65 16.38 -2.64 -6.97
CA PRO A 65 17.67 -2.55 -6.31
C PRO A 65 17.89 -1.23 -5.55
N PHE A 66 17.45 -0.10 -6.10
CA PHE A 66 17.58 1.20 -5.44
C PHE A 66 16.68 1.31 -4.19
N GLN A 67 15.51 0.67 -4.19
CA GLN A 67 14.61 0.64 -3.04
C GLN A 67 15.22 -0.18 -1.90
N GLU A 68 15.83 -1.31 -2.23
CA GLU A 68 16.57 -2.14 -1.27
C GLU A 68 17.74 -1.36 -0.64
N ASP A 69 18.54 -0.62 -1.44
CA ASP A 69 19.64 0.20 -0.95
C ASP A 69 19.12 1.29 0.01
N LEU A 70 18.03 1.97 -0.34
CA LEU A 70 17.43 2.98 0.54
C LEU A 70 16.96 2.39 1.87
N LEU A 71 16.28 1.24 1.86
CA LEU A 71 15.85 0.57 3.09
C LEU A 71 17.03 0.04 3.91
N ALA A 72 18.08 -0.44 3.28
CA ALA A 72 19.31 -0.86 3.97
C ALA A 72 19.97 0.30 4.70
N ARG A 73 20.02 1.51 4.10
CA ARG A 73 20.53 2.72 4.74
C ARG A 73 19.69 3.15 5.94
N ILE A 74 18.35 3.07 5.82
CA ILE A 74 17.45 3.37 6.95
C ILE A 74 17.67 2.36 8.08
N ALA A 75 17.77 1.07 7.77
CA ALA A 75 18.02 0.02 8.76
C ALA A 75 19.38 0.22 9.46
N LEU A 76 20.43 0.61 8.72
CA LEU A 76 21.73 0.94 9.28
C LEU A 76 21.64 2.16 10.22
N ALA A 77 20.95 3.23 9.81
CA ALA A 77 20.77 4.39 10.67
C ALA A 77 20.07 4.04 11.98
N ARG A 78 19.03 3.20 11.93
CA ARG A 78 18.34 2.69 13.14
C ARG A 78 19.26 1.88 14.05
N SER A 79 20.11 1.01 13.49
CA SER A 79 21.07 0.23 14.28
C SER A 79 22.10 1.11 15.01
N GLN A 80 22.31 2.32 14.52
CA GLN A 80 23.17 3.35 15.13
C GLN A 80 22.41 4.27 16.10
N GLY A 81 21.13 3.99 16.39
CA GLY A 81 20.30 4.77 17.30
C GLY A 81 19.57 5.95 16.65
N HIS A 82 19.62 6.10 15.33
CA HIS A 82 18.89 7.15 14.60
C HIS A 82 17.49 6.67 14.24
N HIS A 83 16.53 6.90 15.12
CA HIS A 83 15.13 6.43 14.95
C HIS A 83 14.24 7.40 14.15
N ARG A 84 14.74 8.58 13.79
CA ARG A 84 14.02 9.54 12.92
C ARG A 84 14.73 9.63 11.59
N ASN A 85 14.06 9.17 10.52
CA ASN A 85 14.66 9.10 9.20
C ASN A 85 13.75 9.81 8.19
N LEU A 86 14.35 10.54 7.26
CA LEU A 86 13.66 11.16 6.13
C LEU A 86 14.02 10.42 4.85
N LEU A 87 13.01 9.89 4.16
CA LEU A 87 13.14 9.28 2.84
C LEU A 87 12.69 10.28 1.78
N ALA A 88 13.63 10.89 1.06
CA ALA A 88 13.36 11.75 -0.07
C ALA A 88 13.46 10.95 -1.38
N ALA A 89 12.35 10.77 -2.06
CA ALA A 89 12.27 10.05 -3.33
C ALA A 89 11.20 10.68 -4.24
N ALA A 90 11.40 10.62 -5.56
CA ALA A 90 10.47 11.18 -6.52
C ALA A 90 9.08 10.53 -6.44
N THR A 91 8.06 11.20 -6.97
CA THR A 91 6.72 10.63 -7.10
C THR A 91 6.77 9.42 -8.04
N GLY A 92 6.03 8.36 -7.71
CA GLY A 92 6.00 7.14 -8.53
C GLY A 92 7.14 6.15 -8.25
N THR A 93 8.10 6.46 -7.36
CA THR A 93 9.21 5.55 -7.01
C THR A 93 8.83 4.44 -6.02
N GLY A 94 7.55 4.34 -5.63
CA GLY A 94 7.07 3.30 -4.72
C GLY A 94 7.35 3.59 -3.24
N LYS A 95 7.35 4.86 -2.80
CA LYS A 95 7.55 5.23 -1.39
C LYS A 95 6.66 4.45 -0.43
N THR A 96 5.37 4.33 -0.75
CA THR A 96 4.41 3.60 0.08
C THR A 96 4.70 2.10 0.12
N VAL A 97 5.19 1.53 -0.99
CA VAL A 97 5.63 0.11 -1.04
C VAL A 97 6.85 -0.08 -0.14
N MET A 98 7.85 0.80 -0.25
CA MET A 98 9.02 0.79 0.63
C MET A 98 8.62 0.90 2.11
N ALA A 99 7.70 1.81 2.44
CA ALA A 99 7.19 1.96 3.80
C ALA A 99 6.51 0.68 4.32
N ALA A 100 5.72 0.02 3.49
CA ALA A 100 5.05 -1.24 3.86
C ALA A 100 6.03 -2.39 4.06
N VAL A 101 7.05 -2.51 3.20
CA VAL A 101 8.11 -3.53 3.35
C VAL A 101 8.98 -3.25 4.57
N ASP A 102 9.34 -1.98 4.81
CA ASP A 102 10.10 -1.59 5.99
C ASP A 102 9.34 -1.89 7.29
N TYR A 103 8.04 -1.56 7.32
CA TYR A 103 7.17 -1.94 8.43
C TYR A 103 7.13 -3.47 8.62
N SER A 104 7.00 -4.24 7.55
CA SER A 104 7.00 -5.71 7.61
C SER A 104 8.28 -6.25 8.27
N ARG A 105 9.44 -5.69 7.90
CA ARG A 105 10.74 -6.07 8.48
C ARG A 105 10.84 -5.70 9.95
N LEU A 106 10.38 -4.50 10.32
CA LEU A 106 10.38 -4.04 11.72
C LEU A 106 9.42 -4.83 12.59
N SER A 107 8.20 -5.09 12.11
CA SER A 107 7.18 -5.79 12.88
C SER A 107 7.59 -7.22 13.26
N ALA A 108 8.48 -7.83 12.49
CA ALA A 108 9.04 -9.15 12.82
C ALA A 108 9.99 -9.12 14.03
N THR A 109 10.52 -7.95 14.41
CA THR A 109 11.49 -7.79 15.49
C THR A 109 10.94 -7.11 16.73
N LEU A 110 9.78 -6.45 16.62
CA LEU A 110 9.15 -5.73 17.72
C LEU A 110 8.12 -6.63 18.42
N PRO A 111 8.08 -6.63 19.77
CA PRO A 111 7.08 -7.36 20.54
C PRO A 111 5.65 -6.90 20.22
N ARG A 112 5.53 -5.61 19.92
CA ARG A 112 4.34 -4.90 19.54
C ARG A 112 4.74 -4.00 18.36
N ALA A 113 3.98 -3.96 17.31
CA ALA A 113 4.32 -3.18 16.13
C ALA A 113 3.13 -2.31 15.71
N ARG A 114 2.65 -1.46 16.62
CA ARG A 114 1.55 -0.54 16.36
C ARG A 114 2.01 0.57 15.43
N LEU A 115 1.27 0.75 14.34
CA LEU A 115 1.59 1.71 13.28
C LEU A 115 0.63 2.89 13.30
N LEU A 116 1.18 4.09 13.20
CA LEU A 116 0.45 5.28 12.77
C LEU A 116 1.00 5.75 11.41
N PHE A 117 0.16 5.66 10.37
CA PHE A 117 0.45 6.22 9.07
C PHE A 117 -0.36 7.49 8.87
N VAL A 118 0.33 8.60 8.59
CA VAL A 118 -0.30 9.93 8.48
C VAL A 118 -0.13 10.46 7.07
N ALA A 119 -1.22 10.93 6.47
CA ALA A 119 -1.19 11.68 5.21
C ALA A 119 -2.25 12.79 5.22
N HIS A 120 -2.17 13.67 4.21
CA HIS A 120 -3.10 14.80 4.14
C HIS A 120 -4.46 14.42 3.56
N ARG A 121 -4.51 13.53 2.55
CA ARG A 121 -5.71 13.19 1.80
C ARG A 121 -6.19 11.77 2.08
N GLU A 122 -7.51 11.60 2.14
CA GLU A 122 -8.16 10.31 2.37
C GLU A 122 -7.85 9.28 1.27
N GLU A 123 -7.78 9.71 0.01
CA GLU A 123 -7.45 8.84 -1.11
C GLU A 123 -6.06 8.23 -0.96
N MET A 124 -5.10 9.03 -0.48
CA MET A 124 -3.73 8.56 -0.23
C MET A 124 -3.70 7.52 0.90
N LEU A 125 -4.46 7.74 1.96
CA LEU A 125 -4.59 6.81 3.08
C LEU A 125 -5.23 5.49 2.65
N THR A 126 -6.27 5.55 1.85
CA THR A 126 -6.94 4.36 1.30
C THR A 126 -6.00 3.56 0.40
N GLN A 127 -5.24 4.23 -0.47
CA GLN A 127 -4.23 3.59 -1.32
C GLN A 127 -3.08 2.99 -0.49
N ALA A 128 -2.59 3.74 0.51
CA ALA A 128 -1.55 3.27 1.40
C ALA A 128 -1.99 2.03 2.17
N LEU A 129 -3.18 2.05 2.76
CA LEU A 129 -3.76 0.90 3.47
C LEU A 129 -3.87 -0.32 2.54
N GLY A 130 -4.33 -0.13 1.29
CA GLY A 130 -4.35 -1.17 0.27
C GLY A 130 -2.95 -1.74 0.00
N THR A 131 -1.95 -0.89 -0.16
CA THR A 131 -0.56 -1.30 -0.37
C THR A 131 -0.01 -2.10 0.80
N PHE A 132 -0.26 -1.66 2.04
CA PHE A 132 0.14 -2.41 3.25
C PHE A 132 -0.52 -3.77 3.33
N ARG A 133 -1.83 -3.86 3.07
CA ARG A 133 -2.57 -5.14 3.04
C ARG A 133 -1.98 -6.12 2.03
N HIS A 134 -1.60 -5.64 0.84
CA HIS A 134 -0.93 -6.46 -0.17
C HIS A 134 0.48 -6.88 0.26
N ALA A 135 1.29 -5.95 0.75
CA ALA A 135 2.66 -6.22 1.14
C ALA A 135 2.75 -7.21 2.31
N LEU A 136 1.86 -7.06 3.29
CA LEU A 136 1.81 -7.91 4.48
C LEU A 136 1.04 -9.22 4.27
N ARG A 137 0.35 -9.38 3.14
CA ARG A 137 -0.58 -10.50 2.90
C ARG A 137 -1.67 -10.61 3.97
N GLN A 138 -2.13 -9.46 4.50
CA GLN A 138 -3.13 -9.38 5.57
C GLN A 138 -4.31 -8.51 5.13
N PRO A 139 -5.41 -9.08 4.61
CA PRO A 139 -6.56 -8.32 4.09
C PRO A 139 -7.24 -7.44 5.14
N THR A 140 -7.17 -7.83 6.41
CA THR A 140 -7.79 -7.13 7.55
C THR A 140 -6.85 -6.17 8.27
N PHE A 141 -5.62 -5.98 7.76
CA PHE A 141 -4.66 -5.07 8.35
C PHE A 141 -5.15 -3.62 8.33
N GLY A 142 -4.97 -2.93 9.45
CA GLY A 142 -5.14 -1.49 9.60
C GLY A 142 -6.58 -0.98 9.51
N GLU A 143 -6.77 0.19 10.10
CA GLU A 143 -8.04 0.90 10.17
C GLU A 143 -7.84 2.34 9.67
N LEU A 144 -8.85 2.88 8.97
CA LEU A 144 -8.85 4.29 8.55
C LEU A 144 -9.37 5.19 9.68
N TRP A 145 -8.72 6.34 9.83
CA TRP A 145 -9.17 7.43 10.69
C TRP A 145 -9.28 8.70 9.85
N VAL A 146 -10.43 8.87 9.23
CA VAL A 146 -10.71 9.94 8.27
C VAL A 146 -12.15 10.43 8.43
N GLY A 147 -12.39 11.72 8.29
CA GLY A 147 -13.71 12.30 8.41
C GLY A 147 -14.36 11.94 9.77
N GLY A 148 -15.53 11.32 9.74
CA GLY A 148 -16.23 10.85 10.94
C GLY A 148 -15.89 9.41 11.36
N ALA A 149 -15.08 8.67 10.58
CA ALA A 149 -14.73 7.30 10.90
C ALA A 149 -13.59 7.26 11.92
N ARG A 150 -13.81 6.56 13.03
CA ARG A 150 -12.82 6.37 14.09
C ARG A 150 -12.42 4.90 14.19
N PRO A 151 -11.11 4.58 14.34
CA PRO A 151 -10.65 3.23 14.57
C PRO A 151 -11.29 2.59 15.79
N GLN A 152 -11.45 1.28 15.79
CA GLN A 152 -11.98 0.51 16.91
C GLN A 152 -10.88 -0.05 17.80
N ARG A 153 -9.80 -0.56 17.17
CA ARG A 153 -8.69 -1.25 17.87
C ARG A 153 -7.49 -0.36 18.14
N PHE A 154 -7.30 0.68 17.32
CA PHE A 154 -6.14 1.58 17.41
C PHE A 154 -4.77 0.87 17.38
N GLU A 155 -4.67 -0.26 16.70
CA GLU A 155 -3.40 -0.98 16.57
C GLU A 155 -2.58 -0.46 15.40
N ASN A 156 -3.16 -0.46 14.20
CA ASN A 156 -2.53 0.01 12.97
C ASN A 156 -3.46 1.01 12.31
N VAL A 157 -3.14 2.28 12.39
CA VAL A 157 -4.05 3.37 12.03
C VAL A 157 -3.51 4.16 10.87
N PHE A 158 -4.37 4.42 9.89
CA PHE A 158 -4.12 5.30 8.74
C PHE A 158 -4.98 6.54 8.90
N ALA A 159 -4.36 7.64 9.33
CA ALA A 159 -5.06 8.83 9.78
C ALA A 159 -4.79 10.07 8.91
N SER A 160 -5.82 10.86 8.65
CA SER A 160 -5.61 12.19 8.12
C SER A 160 -5.12 13.15 9.22
N ILE A 161 -4.27 14.12 8.84
CA ILE A 161 -3.78 15.15 9.77
C ILE A 161 -4.96 15.85 10.47
N GLN A 162 -6.04 16.12 9.71
CA GLN A 162 -7.24 16.78 10.24
C GLN A 162 -7.98 15.92 11.27
N SER A 163 -7.99 14.61 11.08
CA SER A 163 -8.63 13.69 12.04
C SER A 163 -7.85 13.60 13.36
N LEU A 164 -6.53 13.67 13.28
CA LEU A 164 -5.67 13.70 14.47
C LEU A 164 -5.91 14.95 15.33
N ASP A 165 -6.04 16.12 14.69
CA ASP A 165 -6.31 17.39 15.39
C ASP A 165 -7.70 17.40 16.02
N ALA A 166 -8.71 16.93 15.30
CA ALA A 166 -10.12 17.00 15.73
C ALA A 166 -10.47 16.01 16.87
N ALA A 167 -9.85 14.84 16.87
CA ALA A 167 -10.25 13.75 17.78
C ALA A 167 -9.38 13.63 19.02
N GLY A 168 -8.35 14.45 19.11
CA GLY A 168 -7.43 14.44 20.25
C GLY A 168 -6.65 13.12 20.36
N LEU A 169 -5.41 13.15 19.95
CA LEU A 169 -4.43 12.14 20.39
C LEU A 169 -4.32 12.12 21.93
N ALA A 170 -5.01 13.06 22.61
CA ALA A 170 -4.98 13.23 24.07
C ALA A 170 -5.44 12.00 24.85
N ASP A 171 -6.28 11.16 24.24
CA ASP A 171 -6.76 9.91 24.86
C ASP A 171 -5.76 8.75 24.70
N LEU A 172 -4.72 8.91 23.86
CA LEU A 172 -3.72 7.89 23.64
C LEU A 172 -2.43 8.17 24.42
N ALA A 173 -1.84 7.12 24.96
CA ALA A 173 -0.54 7.25 25.60
C ALA A 173 0.52 7.74 24.60
N SER A 174 1.49 8.51 25.03
CA SER A 174 2.55 9.08 24.17
C SER A 174 3.40 8.01 23.48
N ASP A 175 3.43 6.78 23.99
CA ASP A 175 4.10 5.61 23.49
C ASP A 175 3.14 4.59 22.84
N HIS A 176 1.93 5.02 22.50
CA HIS A 176 0.90 4.13 21.96
C HIS A 176 1.33 3.47 20.65
N PHE A 177 1.94 4.24 19.74
CA PHE A 177 2.45 3.74 18.45
C PHE A 177 3.95 3.52 18.51
N ASP A 178 4.41 2.37 18.06
CA ASP A 178 5.84 2.01 17.99
C ASP A 178 6.48 2.55 16.71
N ILE A 179 5.69 2.70 15.64
CA ILE A 179 6.14 3.15 14.31
C ILE A 179 5.21 4.26 13.84
N VAL A 180 5.79 5.38 13.43
CA VAL A 180 5.06 6.50 12.83
C VAL A 180 5.64 6.79 11.45
N ILE A 181 4.78 6.80 10.44
CA ILE A 181 5.11 7.15 9.06
C ILE A 181 4.29 8.36 8.66
N VAL A 182 4.96 9.40 8.17
CA VAL A 182 4.30 10.61 7.67
C VAL A 182 4.61 10.73 6.19
N ASP A 183 3.58 10.64 5.36
CA ASP A 183 3.69 10.79 3.91
C ASP A 183 3.46 12.24 3.50
N GLU A 184 4.20 12.71 2.48
CA GLU A 184 4.14 14.10 1.98
C GLU A 184 4.34 15.19 3.07
N PHE A 185 5.39 15.05 3.86
CA PHE A 185 5.72 15.95 4.98
C PHE A 185 5.94 17.44 4.59
N HIS A 186 5.95 17.77 3.32
CA HIS A 186 6.32 19.10 2.80
C HIS A 186 5.14 20.02 2.48
N HIS A 187 3.93 19.71 2.93
CA HIS A 187 2.73 20.54 2.80
C HIS A 187 2.34 21.21 4.10
#